data_f3c56a0c0ea5b42f5ab7e51203f8c54c
#
_entry.id   f3c56a0c0ea5b42f5ab7e51203f8c54c
#
_cell.length_a   1.000
_cell.length_b   1.000
_cell.length_c   1.000
_cell.angle_alpha   90.00
_cell.angle_beta   90.00
_cell.angle_gamma   90.00
#
_symmetry.space_group_name_H-M   'P 1'
#
loop_
_entity.id
_entity.type
_entity.pdbx_description
1 polymer ?
#
loop_
_entity_poly.entity_id
_entity_poly.type
_entity_poly.pdbx_seq_one_letter_code
_entity_poly.pdbx_strand_id
1 'polypeptide(L)'
;MLCKSIAAWTSLCCVAAFAQAPAALTLAADSPRWELEGTAKPDRKLDRDCLFLDGGAGIVRDFEMRDGVVDVDVWTPAPRGFFGFAFRLVDDGANGEWIYLRQHKSGQPDAMQYTPVLNTGLNWQLFSGPGFTGAVDIPRDAWFHLRLAVTGAQAKLYVADMERPALVMDDLKCGSQRGRLGLISLTGASCFANFQVRTTPDAAWQRHPPPTPPGTIVRWSLSPSYDALARNLERPLAPAEIAQIAWQDVEAEPPGLVLVNRYRESPHPRVSFANDWTKRFDPQPGMKLVYARAVIDADRDETRKLAIGYSDDVSVFLNGRILWRGRSAQNFRDPAFLGIVDVENDAVWLALKKGRNELVLALSELGGGWGFVCRLGDAVP
;
A
#
# COMPACT_ATOMS: atom_id res chain seq x y z
N MET A 1 24.76 12.89 -68.49
CA MET A 1 24.58 12.16 -67.22
C MET A 1 23.60 12.94 -66.37
N LEU A 2 22.32 12.49 -66.29
CA LEU A 2 21.28 13.13 -65.50
C LEU A 2 21.24 12.47 -64.11
N CYS A 3 21.47 13.27 -63.10
CA CYS A 3 21.30 12.86 -61.70
C CYS A 3 19.84 13.08 -61.31
N LYS A 4 19.06 12.00 -61.00
CA LYS A 4 17.71 12.10 -60.48
C LYS A 4 17.75 12.10 -58.95
N SER A 5 17.36 13.21 -58.33
CA SER A 5 17.15 13.31 -56.89
C SER A 5 15.82 12.68 -56.51
N ILE A 6 15.84 11.69 -55.63
CA ILE A 6 14.66 11.06 -55.04
C ILE A 6 14.40 11.79 -53.71
N ALA A 7 13.30 12.54 -53.64
CA ALA A 7 12.80 13.11 -52.39
C ALA A 7 11.98 12.05 -51.65
N ALA A 8 12.47 11.63 -50.47
CA ALA A 8 11.72 10.77 -49.57
C ALA A 8 10.76 11.62 -48.71
N TRP A 9 9.48 11.39 -48.87
CA TRP A 9 8.42 11.96 -48.02
C TRP A 9 8.27 11.08 -46.80
N THR A 10 8.70 11.57 -45.64
CA THR A 10 8.39 10.97 -44.34
C THR A 10 7.01 11.47 -43.90
N SER A 11 6.01 10.59 -44.00
CA SER A 11 4.68 10.83 -43.40
C SER A 11 4.79 10.74 -41.86
N LEU A 12 4.65 11.86 -41.23
CA LEU A 12 4.51 11.95 -39.77
C LEU A 12 3.04 11.59 -39.42
N CYS A 13 2.78 10.35 -39.02
CA CYS A 13 1.48 9.97 -38.45
C CYS A 13 1.33 10.61 -37.06
N CYS A 14 0.66 11.75 -36.97
CA CYS A 14 0.14 12.24 -35.71
C CYS A 14 -0.96 11.30 -35.21
N VAL A 15 -0.63 10.44 -34.24
CA VAL A 15 -1.66 9.72 -33.47
C VAL A 15 -2.32 10.77 -32.58
N ALA A 16 -3.48 11.24 -32.99
CA ALA A 16 -4.33 12.05 -32.13
C ALA A 16 -4.82 11.18 -30.98
N ALA A 17 -4.34 11.42 -29.77
CA ALA A 17 -4.91 10.86 -28.58
C ALA A 17 -6.33 11.44 -28.41
N PHE A 18 -7.35 10.67 -28.76
CA PHE A 18 -8.73 11.05 -28.47
C PHE A 18 -8.90 11.08 -26.96
N ALA A 19 -9.05 12.27 -26.38
CA ALA A 19 -9.48 12.43 -25.01
C ALA A 19 -10.88 11.81 -24.89
N GLN A 20 -11.01 10.78 -24.07
CA GLN A 20 -12.30 10.13 -23.83
C GLN A 20 -13.24 11.14 -23.20
N ALA A 21 -14.46 11.26 -23.72
CA ALA A 21 -15.46 12.15 -23.14
C ALA A 21 -15.76 11.78 -21.68
N PRO A 22 -15.99 12.76 -20.80
CA PRO A 22 -16.35 12.47 -19.42
C PRO A 22 -17.55 11.53 -19.33
N ALA A 23 -17.41 10.43 -18.60
CA ALA A 23 -18.49 9.51 -18.33
C ALA A 23 -19.04 9.75 -16.93
N ALA A 24 -20.38 9.69 -16.79
CA ALA A 24 -21.05 9.77 -15.51
C ALA A 24 -21.88 8.50 -15.29
N LEU A 25 -21.90 8.02 -14.06
CA LEU A 25 -22.65 6.83 -13.67
C LEU A 25 -23.29 7.08 -12.30
N THR A 26 -24.58 6.77 -12.21
CA THR A 26 -25.31 6.69 -10.93
C THR A 26 -25.82 5.27 -10.77
N LEU A 27 -25.61 4.67 -9.60
CA LEU A 27 -26.06 3.32 -9.31
C LEU A 27 -27.03 3.29 -8.14
N ALA A 28 -28.17 2.66 -8.34
CA ALA A 28 -29.03 2.26 -7.24
C ALA A 28 -28.41 1.10 -6.46
N ALA A 29 -28.82 0.90 -5.22
CA ALA A 29 -28.29 -0.12 -4.34
C ALA A 29 -28.49 -1.56 -4.87
N ASP A 30 -29.59 -1.79 -5.58
CA ASP A 30 -29.99 -3.06 -6.18
C ASP A 30 -29.54 -3.22 -7.63
N SER A 31 -28.71 -2.31 -8.15
CA SER A 31 -28.26 -2.35 -9.53
C SER A 31 -27.52 -3.65 -9.85
N PRO A 32 -27.82 -4.34 -10.96
CA PRO A 32 -27.11 -5.54 -11.39
C PRO A 32 -25.64 -5.24 -11.81
N ARG A 33 -25.26 -3.97 -11.88
CA ARG A 33 -23.89 -3.56 -12.14
C ARG A 33 -22.99 -3.62 -10.90
N TRP A 34 -23.52 -3.94 -9.73
CA TRP A 34 -22.71 -4.28 -8.60
C TRP A 34 -22.23 -5.74 -8.68
N GLU A 35 -20.94 -5.95 -8.56
CA GLU A 35 -20.34 -7.22 -8.21
C GLU A 35 -20.18 -7.22 -6.69
N LEU A 36 -20.96 -8.08 -6.03
CA LEU A 36 -21.07 -8.10 -4.56
C LEU A 36 -20.21 -9.20 -3.99
N GLU A 37 -19.41 -8.86 -2.98
CA GLU A 37 -18.55 -9.79 -2.25
C GLU A 37 -18.88 -9.77 -0.75
N GLY A 38 -18.64 -10.91 -0.07
CA GLY A 38 -18.82 -11.04 1.36
C GLY A 38 -20.27 -10.91 1.78
N THR A 39 -20.58 -10.00 2.70
CA THR A 39 -21.95 -9.76 3.21
C THR A 39 -22.72 -8.69 2.43
N ALA A 40 -22.13 -8.19 1.33
CA ALA A 40 -22.70 -7.10 0.55
C ALA A 40 -24.08 -7.47 -0.01
N LYS A 41 -25.07 -6.60 0.17
CA LYS A 41 -26.44 -6.78 -0.33
C LYS A 41 -27.19 -5.46 -0.43
N PRO A 42 -28.21 -5.36 -1.31
CA PRO A 42 -29.19 -4.28 -1.21
C PRO A 42 -29.93 -4.35 0.14
N ASP A 43 -30.17 -3.20 0.73
CA ASP A 43 -30.88 -3.05 2.00
C ASP A 43 -31.56 -1.68 2.06
N ARG A 44 -32.26 -1.38 3.15
CA ARG A 44 -32.89 -0.09 3.42
C ARG A 44 -32.55 0.38 4.83
N LYS A 45 -32.06 1.60 4.94
CA LYS A 45 -31.75 2.21 6.23
C LYS A 45 -32.45 3.55 6.37
N LEU A 46 -33.22 3.67 7.46
CA LEU A 46 -34.14 4.79 7.65
C LEU A 46 -35.08 4.90 6.43
N ASP A 47 -35.01 6.00 5.70
CA ASP A 47 -35.85 6.29 4.52
C ASP A 47 -35.12 6.07 3.19
N ARG A 48 -33.88 5.53 3.19
CA ARG A 48 -33.04 5.38 1.98
C ARG A 48 -32.73 3.92 1.65
N ASP A 49 -32.84 3.59 0.39
CA ASP A 49 -32.29 2.36 -0.15
C ASP A 49 -30.77 2.49 -0.22
N CYS A 50 -30.06 1.45 0.20
CA CYS A 50 -28.61 1.48 0.33
C CYS A 50 -27.98 0.13 0.01
N LEU A 51 -26.72 0.15 -0.39
CA LEU A 51 -25.87 -1.02 -0.43
C LEU A 51 -25.31 -1.25 0.98
N PHE A 52 -25.75 -2.33 1.62
CA PHE A 52 -25.27 -2.75 2.95
C PHE A 52 -23.99 -3.55 2.84
N LEU A 53 -22.99 -3.21 3.65
CA LEU A 53 -21.72 -3.92 3.79
C LEU A 53 -21.39 -4.11 5.28
N ASP A 54 -20.97 -5.33 5.65
CA ASP A 54 -20.36 -5.67 6.95
C ASP A 54 -19.33 -6.78 6.73
N GLY A 55 -18.12 -6.41 6.32
CA GLY A 55 -17.12 -7.36 5.79
C GLY A 55 -17.45 -7.76 4.36
N GLY A 56 -17.35 -6.83 3.41
CA GLY A 56 -17.66 -7.07 2.01
C GLY A 56 -17.26 -5.91 1.12
N ALA A 57 -17.58 -6.07 -0.15
CA ALA A 57 -17.37 -5.05 -1.18
C ALA A 57 -18.52 -5.02 -2.21
N GLY A 58 -18.76 -3.86 -2.77
CA GLY A 58 -19.53 -3.67 -3.98
C GLY A 58 -18.64 -3.03 -5.03
N ILE A 59 -18.24 -3.80 -6.03
CA ILE A 59 -17.36 -3.32 -7.11
C ILE A 59 -18.22 -3.06 -8.35
N VAL A 60 -17.99 -1.93 -9.02
CA VAL A 60 -18.75 -1.56 -10.22
C VAL A 60 -18.27 -2.40 -11.39
N ARG A 61 -19.22 -3.09 -12.07
CA ARG A 61 -18.98 -3.81 -13.33
C ARG A 61 -18.98 -2.83 -14.50
N ASP A 62 -18.21 -3.14 -15.53
CA ASP A 62 -18.21 -2.43 -16.81
C ASP A 62 -18.00 -0.91 -16.67
N PHE A 63 -17.19 -0.52 -15.69
CA PHE A 63 -16.80 0.87 -15.49
C PHE A 63 -15.41 0.96 -14.86
N GLU A 64 -14.57 1.73 -15.49
CA GLU A 64 -13.21 2.00 -15.02
C GLU A 64 -12.95 3.50 -14.94
N MET A 65 -12.22 3.90 -13.94
CA MET A 65 -11.83 5.28 -13.72
C MET A 65 -10.31 5.36 -13.53
N ARG A 66 -9.69 6.34 -14.18
CA ARG A 66 -8.35 6.80 -13.81
C ARG A 66 -8.47 8.04 -12.93
N ASP A 67 -9.07 9.11 -13.48
CA ASP A 67 -9.31 10.38 -12.82
C ASP A 67 -10.80 10.69 -12.78
N GLY A 68 -11.26 11.31 -11.71
CA GLY A 68 -12.66 11.60 -11.53
C GLY A 68 -13.07 11.86 -10.10
N VAL A 69 -14.37 11.96 -9.88
CA VAL A 69 -14.98 12.20 -8.58
C VAL A 69 -15.99 11.11 -8.30
N VAL A 70 -15.92 10.52 -7.13
CA VAL A 70 -16.86 9.54 -6.58
C VAL A 70 -17.56 10.17 -5.39
N ASP A 71 -18.89 10.19 -5.43
CA ASP A 71 -19.76 10.72 -4.39
C ASP A 71 -20.63 9.60 -3.82
N VAL A 72 -20.81 9.54 -2.51
CA VAL A 72 -21.70 8.58 -1.84
C VAL A 72 -22.14 9.10 -0.48
N ASP A 73 -23.37 8.81 -0.10
CA ASP A 73 -23.84 9.00 1.27
C ASP A 73 -23.61 7.73 2.08
N VAL A 74 -23.12 7.89 3.31
CA VAL A 74 -22.83 6.77 4.22
C VAL A 74 -23.61 6.91 5.51
N TRP A 75 -24.13 5.80 6.00
CA TRP A 75 -24.67 5.66 7.33
C TRP A 75 -23.98 4.48 8.04
N THR A 76 -23.51 4.68 9.27
CA THR A 76 -22.88 3.62 10.06
C THR A 76 -23.25 3.76 11.55
N PRO A 77 -23.77 2.70 12.17
CA PRO A 77 -24.05 2.65 13.60
C PRO A 77 -22.90 2.03 14.37
N ALA A 78 -21.99 1.33 13.67
CA ALA A 78 -21.00 0.46 14.30
C ALA A 78 -20.03 1.25 15.20
N PRO A 79 -19.82 0.81 16.44
CA PRO A 79 -18.82 1.41 17.32
C PRO A 79 -17.41 1.16 16.79
N ARG A 80 -17.22 0.11 15.99
CA ARG A 80 -15.98 -0.24 15.30
C ARG A 80 -16.29 -0.61 13.85
N GLY A 81 -15.58 -0.01 12.92
CA GLY A 81 -15.74 -0.29 11.50
C GLY A 81 -14.59 0.28 10.68
N PHE A 82 -14.46 -0.26 9.46
CA PHE A 82 -13.54 0.19 8.43
C PHE A 82 -14.29 0.19 7.12
N PHE A 83 -14.57 1.35 6.56
CA PHE A 83 -15.35 1.51 5.34
C PHE A 83 -14.81 2.63 4.47
N GLY A 84 -15.01 2.54 3.16
CA GLY A 84 -14.52 3.54 2.23
C GLY A 84 -14.55 3.10 0.78
N PHE A 85 -13.54 3.53 0.04
CA PHE A 85 -13.41 3.34 -1.39
C PHE A 85 -12.24 2.43 -1.74
N ALA A 86 -12.45 1.61 -2.77
CA ALA A 86 -11.39 0.98 -3.54
C ALA A 86 -11.45 1.54 -4.97
N PHE A 87 -10.31 1.89 -5.57
CA PHE A 87 -10.27 2.49 -6.89
C PHE A 87 -8.99 2.12 -7.64
N ARG A 88 -9.03 2.29 -8.98
CA ARG A 88 -7.97 1.83 -9.87
C ARG A 88 -7.60 0.36 -9.65
N LEU A 89 -8.62 -0.47 -9.38
CA LEU A 89 -8.44 -1.90 -9.18
C LEU A 89 -8.13 -2.57 -10.50
N VAL A 90 -7.00 -3.28 -10.56
CA VAL A 90 -6.56 -4.09 -11.71
C VAL A 90 -6.18 -5.49 -11.21
N ASP A 91 -5.90 -6.40 -12.16
CA ASP A 91 -5.49 -7.78 -11.87
C ASP A 91 -6.47 -8.45 -10.89
N ASP A 92 -7.75 -8.31 -11.19
CA ASP A 92 -8.85 -8.82 -10.35
C ASP A 92 -8.80 -8.31 -8.90
N GLY A 93 -8.35 -7.05 -8.72
CA GLY A 93 -8.20 -6.39 -7.42
C GLY A 93 -6.95 -6.77 -6.65
N ALA A 94 -6.02 -7.52 -7.26
CA ALA A 94 -4.72 -7.79 -6.65
C ALA A 94 -3.86 -6.54 -6.52
N ASN A 95 -4.13 -5.53 -7.34
CA ASN A 95 -3.47 -4.22 -7.30
C ASN A 95 -4.51 -3.11 -7.34
N GLY A 96 -4.28 -2.03 -6.60
CA GLY A 96 -5.17 -0.86 -6.57
C GLY A 96 -4.97 0.02 -5.35
N GLU A 97 -5.81 1.03 -5.23
CA GLU A 97 -5.75 2.05 -4.18
C GLU A 97 -6.95 1.90 -3.25
N TRP A 98 -6.70 1.87 -1.95
CA TRP A 98 -7.77 1.90 -0.96
C TRP A 98 -7.66 3.14 -0.09
N ILE A 99 -8.82 3.73 0.22
CA ILE A 99 -8.95 4.77 1.23
C ILE A 99 -10.15 4.45 2.09
N TYR A 100 -9.96 4.41 3.40
CA TYR A 100 -11.03 4.04 4.33
C TYR A 100 -10.98 4.84 5.62
N LEU A 101 -12.13 4.90 6.27
CA LEU A 101 -12.35 5.50 7.57
C LEU A 101 -12.40 4.41 8.64
N ARG A 102 -11.90 4.73 9.82
CA ARG A 102 -11.97 3.89 11.02
C ARG A 102 -12.96 4.50 12.00
N GLN A 103 -14.17 3.96 12.08
CA GLN A 103 -15.23 4.52 12.93
C GLN A 103 -14.79 4.66 14.39
N HIS A 104 -14.09 3.65 14.92
CA HIS A 104 -13.59 3.62 16.30
C HIS A 104 -12.42 4.59 16.58
N LYS A 105 -11.92 5.23 15.54
CA LYS A 105 -10.82 6.20 15.59
C LYS A 105 -11.29 7.64 15.28
N SER A 106 -12.61 7.88 15.26
CA SER A 106 -13.15 9.22 15.01
C SER A 106 -12.43 10.27 15.87
N GLY A 107 -11.96 11.36 15.25
CA GLY A 107 -11.17 12.40 15.88
C GLY A 107 -9.69 12.07 16.14
N GLN A 108 -9.24 10.82 15.92
CA GLN A 108 -7.84 10.41 16.13
C GLN A 108 -6.99 10.64 14.88
N PRO A 109 -5.65 10.78 15.00
CA PRO A 109 -4.75 11.04 13.87
C PRO A 109 -4.78 9.98 12.76
N ASP A 110 -5.28 8.79 13.05
CA ASP A 110 -5.43 7.67 12.13
C ASP A 110 -6.91 7.30 11.86
N ALA A 111 -7.83 8.25 12.01
CA ALA A 111 -9.25 8.06 11.69
C ALA A 111 -9.49 7.75 10.21
N MET A 112 -8.64 8.26 9.33
CA MET A 112 -8.59 7.94 7.90
C MET A 112 -7.28 7.28 7.54
N GLN A 113 -7.33 6.40 6.55
CA GLN A 113 -6.14 5.71 6.03
C GLN A 113 -6.23 5.56 4.52
N TYR A 114 -5.20 6.04 3.83
CA TYR A 114 -4.88 5.59 2.48
C TYR A 114 -3.89 4.42 2.53
N THR A 115 -4.08 3.43 1.67
CA THR A 115 -3.15 2.32 1.52
C THR A 115 -3.21 1.72 0.11
N PRO A 116 -2.07 1.50 -0.56
CA PRO A 116 -2.07 0.73 -1.79
C PRO A 116 -2.27 -0.77 -1.48
N VAL A 117 -2.96 -1.45 -2.38
CA VAL A 117 -2.96 -2.91 -2.48
C VAL A 117 -1.96 -3.29 -3.56
N LEU A 118 -0.96 -4.08 -3.21
CA LEU A 118 0.10 -4.51 -4.11
C LEU A 118 0.24 -6.04 -4.03
N ASN A 119 0.04 -6.72 -5.16
CA ASN A 119 0.09 -8.18 -5.23
C ASN A 119 -0.70 -8.85 -4.09
N THR A 120 -1.96 -8.43 -3.92
CA THR A 120 -2.90 -8.83 -2.87
C THR A 120 -2.60 -8.32 -1.45
N GLY A 121 -1.42 -7.76 -1.19
CA GLY A 121 -1.03 -7.22 0.10
C GLY A 121 -1.65 -5.86 0.39
N LEU A 122 -2.32 -5.73 1.55
CA LEU A 122 -2.82 -4.46 2.06
C LEU A 122 -1.75 -3.80 2.93
N ASN A 123 -1.17 -2.69 2.47
CA ASN A 123 0.09 -2.15 3.00
C ASN A 123 -0.08 -1.02 4.02
N TRP A 124 -1.08 -1.06 4.89
CA TRP A 124 -1.42 0.04 5.80
C TRP A 124 -0.34 0.37 6.85
N GLN A 125 0.46 -0.60 7.28
CA GLN A 125 1.56 -0.37 8.23
C GLN A 125 2.76 0.35 7.60
N LEU A 126 2.87 0.31 6.28
CA LEU A 126 3.95 0.94 5.53
C LEU A 126 3.66 2.41 5.21
N PHE A 127 2.41 2.84 5.37
CA PHE A 127 1.97 4.18 5.00
C PHE A 127 1.21 4.83 6.16
N SER A 128 1.87 5.70 6.89
CA SER A 128 1.30 6.43 8.03
C SER A 128 1.82 7.88 8.07
N GLY A 129 1.09 8.76 8.73
CA GLY A 129 1.43 10.16 8.83
C GLY A 129 0.88 11.03 7.69
N PRO A 130 1.43 12.24 7.49
CA PRO A 130 0.93 13.18 6.49
C PRO A 130 0.84 12.59 5.08
N GLY A 131 -0.30 12.80 4.43
CA GLY A 131 -0.57 12.24 3.10
C GLY A 131 -1.07 10.79 3.08
N PHE A 132 -1.07 10.08 4.21
CA PHE A 132 -1.51 8.68 4.30
C PHE A 132 -2.56 8.46 5.38
N THR A 133 -2.45 9.14 6.52
CA THR A 133 -3.43 9.12 7.59
C THR A 133 -3.85 10.53 7.98
N GLY A 134 -5.01 10.67 8.60
CA GLY A 134 -5.51 11.96 9.06
C GLY A 134 -6.63 11.82 10.09
N ALA A 135 -6.82 12.90 10.86
CA ALA A 135 -7.91 13.02 11.81
C ALA A 135 -9.17 13.58 11.13
N VAL A 136 -10.31 13.02 11.48
CA VAL A 136 -11.63 13.54 11.11
C VAL A 136 -12.67 13.04 12.10
N ASP A 137 -13.67 13.87 12.38
CA ASP A 137 -14.86 13.43 13.12
C ASP A 137 -15.79 12.69 12.15
N ILE A 138 -16.04 11.42 12.46
CA ILE A 138 -16.87 10.54 11.62
C ILE A 138 -18.27 10.48 12.25
N PRO A 139 -19.32 11.01 11.59
CA PRO A 139 -20.68 10.91 12.10
C PRO A 139 -21.11 9.46 12.29
N ARG A 140 -21.88 9.21 13.35
CA ARG A 140 -22.46 7.90 13.66
C ARG A 140 -23.96 8.02 13.82
N ASP A 141 -24.69 6.97 13.41
CA ASP A 141 -26.15 6.92 13.47
C ASP A 141 -26.86 8.05 12.68
N ALA A 142 -26.13 8.64 11.72
CA ALA A 142 -26.61 9.69 10.83
C ALA A 142 -26.03 9.50 9.42
N TRP A 143 -26.79 9.90 8.39
CA TRP A 143 -26.27 9.98 7.05
C TRP A 143 -25.30 11.16 6.90
N PHE A 144 -24.16 10.91 6.29
CA PHE A 144 -23.19 11.94 5.92
C PHE A 144 -22.60 11.65 4.54
N HIS A 145 -22.11 12.68 3.88
CA HIS A 145 -21.56 12.57 2.55
C HIS A 145 -20.07 12.30 2.55
N LEU A 146 -19.62 11.39 1.68
CA LEU A 146 -18.22 11.16 1.34
C LEU A 146 -17.99 11.51 -0.12
N ARG A 147 -16.87 12.17 -0.40
CA ARG A 147 -16.37 12.41 -1.75
C ARG A 147 -14.93 12.03 -1.85
N LEU A 148 -14.59 11.28 -2.90
CA LEU A 148 -13.23 11.01 -3.34
C LEU A 148 -13.00 11.69 -4.67
N ALA A 149 -12.05 12.62 -4.75
CA ALA A 149 -11.62 13.27 -5.98
C ALA A 149 -10.20 12.80 -6.32
N VAL A 150 -10.01 12.23 -7.52
CA VAL A 150 -8.75 11.64 -7.99
C VAL A 150 -8.27 12.39 -9.23
N THR A 151 -7.01 12.84 -9.23
CA THR A 151 -6.39 13.58 -10.33
C THR A 151 -4.92 13.21 -10.45
N GLY A 152 -4.53 12.50 -11.50
CA GLY A 152 -3.16 12.01 -11.68
C GLY A 152 -2.69 11.18 -10.48
N ALA A 153 -1.56 11.54 -9.89
CA ALA A 153 -0.99 10.88 -8.71
C ALA A 153 -1.56 11.39 -7.37
N GLN A 154 -2.62 12.19 -7.41
CA GLN A 154 -3.21 12.81 -6.23
C GLN A 154 -4.64 12.33 -5.99
N ALA A 155 -5.04 12.29 -4.72
CA ALA A 155 -6.43 12.13 -4.34
C ALA A 155 -6.79 12.98 -3.12
N LYS A 156 -8.05 13.38 -3.03
CA LYS A 156 -8.61 14.15 -1.91
C LYS A 156 -9.85 13.44 -1.39
N LEU A 157 -9.87 13.16 -0.10
CA LEU A 157 -11.06 12.64 0.58
C LEU A 157 -11.75 13.77 1.33
N TYR A 158 -13.05 13.89 1.14
CA TYR A 158 -13.93 14.81 1.86
C TYR A 158 -14.89 13.99 2.73
N VAL A 159 -15.09 14.40 3.95
CA VAL A 159 -15.95 13.73 4.93
C VAL A 159 -16.89 14.77 5.55
N ALA A 160 -18.17 14.70 5.24
CA ALA A 160 -19.23 15.62 5.66
C ALA A 160 -19.05 17.08 5.17
N ASP A 161 -17.86 17.66 5.29
CA ASP A 161 -17.49 18.97 4.73
C ASP A 161 -17.01 18.80 3.27
N MET A 162 -17.76 19.34 2.30
CA MET A 162 -17.42 19.21 0.88
C MET A 162 -16.56 20.38 0.35
N GLU A 163 -16.23 21.35 1.20
CA GLU A 163 -15.39 22.49 0.82
C GLU A 163 -13.91 22.22 1.12
N ARG A 164 -13.63 21.56 2.25
CA ARG A 164 -12.28 21.27 2.71
C ARG A 164 -12.02 19.77 2.73
N PRO A 165 -10.98 19.29 2.00
CA PRO A 165 -10.61 17.89 2.07
C PRO A 165 -10.11 17.54 3.49
N ALA A 166 -10.60 16.42 4.01
CA ALA A 166 -10.16 15.88 5.28
C ALA A 166 -8.78 15.17 5.17
N LEU A 167 -8.49 14.58 3.99
CA LEU A 167 -7.18 14.00 3.69
C LEU A 167 -6.78 14.34 2.26
N VAL A 168 -5.52 14.78 2.08
CA VAL A 168 -4.90 15.03 0.78
C VAL A 168 -3.75 14.04 0.61
N MET A 169 -3.79 13.27 -0.45
CA MET A 169 -2.76 12.31 -0.85
C MET A 169 -2.08 12.82 -2.11
N ASP A 170 -0.79 13.15 -2.05
CA ASP A 170 -0.04 13.71 -3.18
C ASP A 170 0.88 12.69 -3.86
N ASP A 171 0.82 11.42 -3.40
CA ASP A 171 1.74 10.38 -3.84
C ASP A 171 1.07 9.00 -3.88
N LEU A 172 0.02 8.84 -4.71
CA LEU A 172 -0.61 7.56 -4.96
C LEU A 172 0.39 6.56 -5.51
N LYS A 173 0.30 5.29 -5.12
CA LYS A 173 1.38 4.30 -5.26
C LYS A 173 1.19 3.29 -6.40
N CYS A 174 -0.04 3.09 -6.90
CA CYS A 174 -0.33 2.03 -7.86
C CYS A 174 -0.21 2.44 -9.34
N GLY A 175 0.30 3.64 -9.62
CA GLY A 175 0.52 4.10 -10.99
C GLY A 175 -0.70 4.73 -11.65
N SER A 176 -0.59 5.04 -12.95
CA SER A 176 -1.54 5.84 -13.70
C SER A 176 -2.57 5.02 -14.49
N GLN A 177 -2.74 3.75 -14.15
CA GLN A 177 -3.68 2.87 -14.87
C GLN A 177 -5.13 3.28 -14.60
N ARG A 178 -6.00 2.97 -15.57
CA ARG A 178 -7.43 2.87 -15.34
C ARG A 178 -7.73 1.58 -14.62
N GLY A 179 -8.75 1.57 -13.77
CA GLY A 179 -9.17 0.36 -13.12
C GLY A 179 -10.58 0.49 -12.56
N ARG A 180 -11.11 -0.62 -12.12
CA ARG A 180 -12.43 -0.69 -11.50
C ARG A 180 -12.43 0.08 -10.18
N LEU A 181 -13.61 0.39 -9.69
CA LEU A 181 -13.80 1.06 -8.41
C LEU A 181 -15.01 0.49 -7.68
N GLY A 182 -15.08 0.76 -6.40
CA GLY A 182 -16.20 0.33 -5.58
C GLY A 182 -16.12 0.80 -4.14
N LEU A 183 -17.04 0.27 -3.37
CA LEU A 183 -17.22 0.52 -1.95
C LEU A 183 -16.75 -0.70 -1.16
N ILE A 184 -16.11 -0.48 -0.04
CA ILE A 184 -15.58 -1.53 0.82
C ILE A 184 -16.02 -1.31 2.27
N SER A 185 -16.21 -2.42 2.98
CA SER A 185 -16.23 -2.47 4.44
C SER A 185 -15.46 -3.71 4.90
N LEU A 186 -14.38 -3.53 5.62
CA LEU A 186 -13.60 -4.66 6.13
C LEU A 186 -14.29 -5.33 7.32
N THR A 187 -14.97 -4.55 8.13
CA THR A 187 -15.83 -4.97 9.25
C THR A 187 -16.63 -3.77 9.74
N GLY A 188 -17.77 -4.03 10.37
CA GLY A 188 -18.67 -3.01 10.90
C GLY A 188 -19.70 -2.56 9.88
N ALA A 189 -20.97 -2.73 10.25
CA ALA A 189 -22.12 -2.43 9.38
C ALA A 189 -22.05 -0.99 8.86
N SER A 190 -22.18 -0.84 7.55
CA SER A 190 -22.27 0.43 6.85
C SER A 190 -23.26 0.33 5.70
N CYS A 191 -24.08 1.37 5.51
CA CYS A 191 -24.98 1.53 4.38
C CYS A 191 -24.48 2.64 3.48
N PHE A 192 -24.47 2.39 2.17
CA PHE A 192 -24.03 3.35 1.16
C PHE A 192 -25.19 3.66 0.20
N ALA A 193 -25.56 4.92 0.08
CA ALA A 193 -26.64 5.39 -0.76
C ALA A 193 -26.16 6.47 -1.74
N ASN A 194 -26.94 6.75 -2.79
CA ASN A 194 -26.68 7.84 -3.73
C ASN A 194 -25.28 7.77 -4.38
N PHE A 195 -24.81 6.56 -4.70
CA PHE A 195 -23.51 6.39 -5.36
C PHE A 195 -23.51 7.03 -6.75
N GLN A 196 -22.56 7.91 -6.96
CA GLN A 196 -22.34 8.60 -8.23
C GLN A 196 -20.84 8.65 -8.52
N VAL A 197 -20.49 8.51 -9.79
CA VAL A 197 -19.12 8.72 -10.25
C VAL A 197 -19.12 9.53 -11.54
N ARG A 198 -18.18 10.44 -11.67
CA ARG A 198 -17.93 11.24 -12.87
C ARG A 198 -16.44 11.20 -13.19
N THR A 199 -16.09 10.70 -14.37
CA THR A 199 -14.70 10.77 -14.83
C THR A 199 -14.37 12.20 -15.24
N THR A 200 -13.09 12.55 -15.10
CA THR A 200 -12.51 13.78 -15.63
C THR A 200 -11.46 13.45 -16.69
N PRO A 201 -11.03 14.39 -17.52
CA PRO A 201 -9.89 14.18 -18.40
C PRO A 201 -8.67 13.74 -17.60
N ASP A 202 -7.93 12.80 -18.17
CA ASP A 202 -6.75 12.24 -17.51
C ASP A 202 -5.65 13.30 -17.32
N ALA A 203 -5.28 13.54 -16.09
CA ALA A 203 -4.20 14.46 -15.74
C ALA A 203 -2.81 13.78 -15.86
N ALA A 204 -1.75 14.58 -15.90
CA ALA A 204 -0.40 14.05 -15.85
C ALA A 204 -0.14 13.30 -14.54
N TRP A 205 0.58 12.20 -14.62
CA TRP A 205 1.02 11.45 -13.43
C TRP A 205 2.21 12.16 -12.80
N GLN A 206 1.93 13.03 -11.86
CA GLN A 206 2.95 13.79 -11.14
C GLN A 206 2.85 13.51 -9.64
N ARG A 207 3.86 12.84 -9.10
CA ARG A 207 3.98 12.50 -7.68
C ARG A 207 4.77 13.57 -6.94
N HIS A 208 4.43 13.79 -5.68
CA HIS A 208 5.14 14.69 -4.77
C HIS A 208 5.54 13.95 -3.49
N PRO A 209 6.42 12.93 -3.59
CA PRO A 209 6.86 12.20 -2.42
C PRO A 209 7.76 13.08 -1.53
N PRO A 210 7.79 12.81 -0.22
CA PRO A 210 8.76 13.44 0.66
C PRO A 210 10.19 13.07 0.25
N PRO A 211 11.19 13.93 0.50
CA PRO A 211 12.57 13.64 0.15
C PRO A 211 13.12 12.45 0.94
N THR A 212 13.98 11.68 0.31
CA THR A 212 14.70 10.58 0.99
C THR A 212 15.79 11.15 1.91
N PRO A 213 15.77 10.86 3.22
CA PRO A 213 16.76 11.37 4.16
C PRO A 213 18.19 10.87 3.83
N PRO A 214 19.24 11.69 4.12
CA PRO A 214 20.63 11.26 3.99
C PRO A 214 20.92 9.97 4.77
N GLY A 215 21.80 9.13 4.23
CA GLY A 215 22.16 7.84 4.83
C GLY A 215 21.17 6.70 4.59
N THR A 216 20.01 6.98 3.98
CA THR A 216 19.06 5.92 3.62
C THR A 216 19.69 4.95 2.62
N ILE A 217 19.61 3.67 2.89
CA ILE A 217 20.06 2.63 1.97
C ILE A 217 18.96 2.41 0.93
N VAL A 218 19.18 2.92 -0.29
CA VAL A 218 18.15 2.90 -1.34
C VAL A 218 18.29 1.75 -2.32
N ARG A 219 19.48 1.14 -2.46
CA ARG A 219 19.70 0.03 -3.40
C ARG A 219 19.76 -1.30 -2.66
N TRP A 220 18.90 -2.20 -3.09
CA TRP A 220 18.77 -3.52 -2.52
C TRP A 220 18.68 -4.58 -3.61
N SER A 221 18.98 -5.83 -3.26
CA SER A 221 18.68 -6.99 -4.08
C SER A 221 17.75 -7.91 -3.27
N LEU A 222 16.58 -8.24 -3.81
CA LEU A 222 15.61 -9.14 -3.18
C LEU A 222 15.73 -10.57 -3.72
N SER A 223 15.66 -11.55 -2.85
CA SER A 223 15.57 -12.96 -3.22
C SER A 223 14.14 -13.31 -3.72
N PRO A 224 13.93 -14.46 -4.36
CA PRO A 224 12.62 -15.09 -4.41
C PRO A 224 12.03 -15.27 -3.01
N SER A 225 10.70 -15.50 -2.94
CA SER A 225 10.02 -15.86 -1.69
C SER A 225 10.30 -17.32 -1.34
N TYR A 226 10.52 -17.59 -0.06
CA TYR A 226 10.70 -18.92 0.51
C TYR A 226 9.65 -19.18 1.60
N ASP A 227 9.40 -20.43 1.93
CA ASP A 227 8.63 -20.79 3.11
C ASP A 227 9.39 -20.39 4.38
N ALA A 228 8.79 -19.55 5.22
CA ALA A 228 9.44 -18.98 6.40
C ALA A 228 9.73 -20.03 7.48
N LEU A 229 8.83 -21.02 7.65
CA LEU A 229 9.00 -22.07 8.64
C LEU A 229 10.11 -23.05 8.22
N ALA A 230 10.21 -23.36 6.91
CA ALA A 230 11.24 -24.25 6.40
C ALA A 230 12.64 -23.63 6.38
N ARG A 231 12.72 -22.30 6.20
CA ARG A 231 14.02 -21.60 6.06
C ARG A 231 14.67 -21.20 7.38
N ASN A 232 13.93 -20.96 8.43
CA ASN A 232 14.41 -20.40 9.69
C ASN A 232 15.05 -18.99 9.53
N LEU A 233 14.38 -17.97 10.02
CA LEU A 233 14.83 -16.57 9.92
C LEU A 233 16.23 -16.33 10.55
N GLU A 234 16.63 -17.13 11.52
CA GLU A 234 17.89 -16.95 12.24
C GLU A 234 19.09 -17.63 11.55
N ARG A 235 18.84 -18.42 10.53
CA ARG A 235 19.91 -19.13 9.82
C ARG A 235 20.58 -18.20 8.80
N PRO A 236 21.89 -17.90 8.95
CA PRO A 236 22.60 -17.13 7.94
C PRO A 236 22.69 -17.91 6.63
N LEU A 237 22.72 -17.19 5.53
CA LEU A 237 22.99 -17.76 4.22
C LEU A 237 24.48 -18.08 4.08
N ALA A 238 24.82 -19.29 3.62
CA ALA A 238 26.19 -19.62 3.26
C ALA A 238 26.58 -18.89 1.96
N PRO A 239 27.86 -18.56 1.72
CA PRO A 239 28.31 -17.90 0.49
C PRO A 239 27.90 -18.63 -0.80
N ALA A 240 27.91 -19.96 -0.78
CA ALA A 240 27.46 -20.78 -1.90
C ALA A 240 25.94 -20.64 -2.17
N GLU A 241 25.12 -20.48 -1.13
CA GLU A 241 23.68 -20.22 -1.27
C GLU A 241 23.44 -18.82 -1.84
N ILE A 242 24.16 -17.82 -1.32
CA ILE A 242 24.07 -16.42 -1.81
C ILE A 242 24.37 -16.35 -3.31
N ALA A 243 25.38 -17.11 -3.76
CA ALA A 243 25.76 -17.16 -5.17
C ALA A 243 24.71 -17.83 -6.08
N GLN A 244 23.85 -18.67 -5.52
CA GLN A 244 22.79 -19.39 -6.28
C GLN A 244 21.44 -18.69 -6.24
N ILE A 245 21.25 -17.70 -5.39
CA ILE A 245 19.99 -16.94 -5.33
C ILE A 245 19.83 -16.08 -6.59
N ALA A 246 18.67 -16.18 -7.22
CA ALA A 246 18.26 -15.28 -8.31
C ALA A 246 17.87 -13.92 -7.73
N TRP A 247 18.87 -13.07 -7.48
CA TRP A 247 18.65 -11.74 -6.94
C TRP A 247 17.99 -10.82 -7.95
N GLN A 248 17.00 -10.06 -7.51
CA GLN A 248 16.35 -8.99 -8.26
C GLN A 248 16.74 -7.65 -7.63
N ASP A 249 17.41 -6.80 -8.39
CA ASP A 249 17.75 -5.45 -7.94
C ASP A 249 16.48 -4.60 -7.85
N VAL A 250 16.36 -3.88 -6.74
CA VAL A 250 15.22 -3.01 -6.42
C VAL A 250 15.72 -1.71 -5.81
N GLU A 251 14.95 -0.66 -5.98
CA GLU A 251 15.22 0.64 -5.38
C GLU A 251 14.13 0.98 -4.37
N ALA A 252 14.55 1.52 -3.21
CA ALA A 252 13.62 2.02 -2.21
C ALA A 252 12.85 3.23 -2.75
N GLU A 253 11.55 3.25 -2.53
CA GLU A 253 10.71 4.41 -2.87
C GLU A 253 10.86 5.49 -1.80
N PRO A 254 10.81 6.79 -2.18
CA PRO A 254 10.81 7.87 -1.19
C PRO A 254 9.72 7.69 -0.12
N PRO A 255 10.05 7.94 1.16
CA PRO A 255 11.33 8.46 1.68
C PRO A 255 12.40 7.39 2.02
N GLY A 256 12.39 6.24 1.39
CA GLY A 256 13.39 5.17 1.61
C GLY A 256 12.80 3.80 1.89
N LEU A 257 11.53 3.62 1.61
CA LEU A 257 10.79 2.39 1.87
C LEU A 257 10.97 1.36 0.74
N VAL A 258 11.40 0.16 1.07
CA VAL A 258 11.37 -0.98 0.15
C VAL A 258 10.03 -1.69 0.31
N LEU A 259 9.19 -1.60 -0.71
CA LEU A 259 7.89 -2.27 -0.76
C LEU A 259 8.07 -3.69 -1.32
N VAL A 260 8.23 -4.67 -0.45
CA VAL A 260 8.41 -6.07 -0.88
C VAL A 260 7.18 -6.57 -1.64
N ASN A 261 5.97 -6.18 -1.23
CA ASN A 261 4.72 -6.52 -1.91
C ASN A 261 4.66 -6.03 -3.36
N ARG A 262 5.44 -5.03 -3.76
CA ARG A 262 5.54 -4.63 -5.17
C ARG A 262 6.19 -5.71 -6.05
N TYR A 263 7.06 -6.51 -5.47
CA TYR A 263 7.89 -7.50 -6.16
C TYR A 263 7.53 -8.94 -5.82
N ARG A 264 6.83 -9.16 -4.70
CA ARG A 264 6.48 -10.49 -4.19
C ARG A 264 5.03 -10.49 -3.77
N GLU A 265 4.36 -11.58 -4.12
CA GLU A 265 2.99 -11.81 -3.69
C GLU A 265 2.94 -11.90 -2.15
N SER A 266 1.90 -11.29 -1.58
CA SER A 266 1.67 -11.38 -0.14
C SER A 266 1.50 -12.84 0.28
N PRO A 267 2.09 -13.25 1.41
CA PRO A 267 1.85 -14.58 1.97
C PRO A 267 0.40 -14.79 2.41
N HIS A 268 -0.32 -13.70 2.62
CA HIS A 268 -1.74 -13.75 2.96
C HIS A 268 -2.56 -13.63 1.68
N PRO A 269 -3.47 -14.58 1.41
CA PRO A 269 -4.39 -14.42 0.30
C PRO A 269 -5.13 -13.10 0.46
N ARG A 270 -5.55 -12.52 -0.67
CA ARG A 270 -6.46 -11.36 -0.79
C ARG A 270 -7.32 -11.26 0.47
N VAL A 271 -7.37 -10.10 1.11
CA VAL A 271 -8.15 -9.91 2.32
C VAL A 271 -9.53 -10.52 2.09
N SER A 272 -9.68 -11.77 2.50
CA SER A 272 -10.97 -12.43 2.48
C SER A 272 -11.76 -11.80 3.61
N PHE A 273 -12.83 -11.14 3.28
CA PHE A 273 -13.74 -10.56 4.26
C PHE A 273 -14.31 -11.58 5.25
N ALA A 274 -14.10 -12.87 4.99
CA ALA A 274 -14.46 -13.99 5.86
C ALA A 274 -13.36 -14.44 6.83
N ASN A 275 -12.16 -13.84 6.78
CA ASN A 275 -11.05 -14.28 7.64
C ASN A 275 -11.16 -13.72 9.06
N ASP A 276 -10.95 -14.57 10.00
CA ASP A 276 -10.80 -14.22 11.42
C ASP A 276 -9.49 -13.47 11.64
N TRP A 277 -9.58 -12.15 11.78
CA TRP A 277 -8.44 -11.25 12.00
C TRP A 277 -7.66 -11.54 13.27
N THR A 278 -8.26 -12.25 14.25
CA THR A 278 -7.61 -12.55 15.53
C THR A 278 -6.54 -13.64 15.41
N LYS A 279 -6.56 -14.43 14.36
CA LYS A 279 -5.60 -15.53 14.13
C LYS A 279 -4.37 -15.16 13.29
N ARG A 280 -4.24 -13.93 12.86
CA ARG A 280 -3.20 -13.48 11.93
C ARG A 280 -1.81 -13.26 12.53
N PHE A 281 -1.69 -13.22 13.84
CA PHE A 281 -0.45 -12.82 14.51
C PHE A 281 0.45 -13.99 14.94
N ASP A 282 0.00 -15.22 14.74
CA ASP A 282 0.82 -16.41 14.96
C ASP A 282 1.48 -16.86 13.65
N PRO A 283 2.72 -17.35 13.67
CA PRO A 283 3.34 -17.98 12.52
C PRO A 283 2.45 -19.09 11.99
N GLN A 284 1.99 -18.94 10.75
CA GLN A 284 1.08 -19.86 10.10
C GLN A 284 1.80 -20.62 8.98
N PRO A 285 1.39 -21.86 8.67
CA PRO A 285 1.82 -22.52 7.45
C PRO A 285 1.55 -21.63 6.22
N GLY A 286 2.55 -21.52 5.34
CA GLY A 286 2.45 -20.67 4.14
C GLY A 286 3.01 -19.27 4.29
N MET A 287 3.43 -18.84 5.49
CA MET A 287 4.17 -17.59 5.64
C MET A 287 5.42 -17.59 4.77
N LYS A 288 5.66 -16.45 4.14
CA LYS A 288 6.80 -16.26 3.24
C LYS A 288 7.91 -15.47 3.92
N LEU A 289 9.12 -15.74 3.43
CA LEU A 289 10.34 -15.04 3.80
C LEU A 289 11.04 -14.59 2.53
N VAL A 290 11.59 -13.38 2.54
CA VAL A 290 12.56 -12.92 1.55
C VAL A 290 13.86 -12.53 2.24
N TYR A 291 14.95 -12.63 1.50
CA TYR A 291 16.20 -11.97 1.86
C TYR A 291 16.32 -10.68 1.07
N ALA A 292 16.69 -9.60 1.77
CA ALA A 292 17.07 -8.33 1.17
C ALA A 292 18.56 -8.10 1.44
N ARG A 293 19.33 -7.85 0.38
CA ARG A 293 20.77 -7.70 0.43
C ARG A 293 21.19 -6.32 -0.02
N ALA A 294 22.07 -5.68 0.75
CA ALA A 294 22.76 -4.45 0.37
C ALA A 294 24.26 -4.58 0.59
N VAL A 295 25.04 -3.76 -0.11
CA VAL A 295 26.49 -3.67 0.04
C VAL A 295 26.82 -2.32 0.65
N ILE A 296 27.65 -2.34 1.70
CA ILE A 296 28.15 -1.13 2.37
C ILE A 296 29.69 -1.14 2.22
N ASP A 297 30.21 -0.16 1.48
CA ASP A 297 31.65 0.03 1.39
C ASP A 297 32.12 0.98 2.50
N ALA A 298 33.18 0.59 3.20
CA ALA A 298 33.79 1.38 4.26
C ALA A 298 35.28 1.62 3.98
N ASP A 299 35.73 2.85 4.15
CA ASP A 299 37.14 3.23 3.90
C ASP A 299 38.11 2.71 4.96
N ARG A 300 37.58 2.37 6.13
CA ARG A 300 38.32 1.83 7.30
C ARG A 300 37.41 0.91 8.11
N ASP A 301 37.99 0.22 9.07
CA ASP A 301 37.20 -0.45 10.11
C ASP A 301 36.50 0.63 10.94
N GLU A 302 35.18 0.54 11.04
CA GLU A 302 34.37 1.51 11.76
C GLU A 302 33.05 0.88 12.27
N THR A 303 32.45 1.52 13.27
CA THR A 303 31.13 1.12 13.76
C THR A 303 30.09 2.17 13.35
N ARG A 304 29.00 1.73 12.74
CA ARG A 304 27.89 2.62 12.35
C ARG A 304 26.56 2.11 12.86
N LYS A 305 25.68 3.03 13.22
CA LYS A 305 24.30 2.70 13.60
C LYS A 305 23.48 2.45 12.34
N LEU A 306 22.83 1.29 12.25
CA LEU A 306 21.77 1.02 11.30
C LEU A 306 20.44 1.23 12.02
N ALA A 307 19.72 2.30 11.70
CA ALA A 307 18.33 2.48 12.11
C ALA A 307 17.45 1.71 11.14
N ILE A 308 16.44 0.99 11.64
CA ILE A 308 15.63 0.06 10.85
C ILE A 308 14.17 0.05 11.29
N GLY A 309 13.26 0.22 10.31
CA GLY A 309 11.84 -0.11 10.42
C GLY A 309 11.50 -1.25 9.48
N TYR A 310 10.60 -2.12 9.89
CA TYR A 310 10.24 -3.32 9.12
C TYR A 310 8.85 -3.83 9.54
N SER A 311 8.25 -4.62 8.69
CA SER A 311 7.00 -5.35 8.95
C SER A 311 7.16 -6.78 8.43
N ASP A 312 7.02 -7.87 9.28
CA ASP A 312 6.77 -7.83 10.74
C ASP A 312 7.92 -8.40 11.53
N ASP A 313 8.61 -9.43 11.00
CA ASP A 313 9.79 -10.07 11.57
C ASP A 313 11.01 -9.81 10.72
N VAL A 314 12.14 -9.55 11.37
CA VAL A 314 13.43 -9.38 10.71
C VAL A 314 14.56 -10.05 11.46
N SER A 315 15.51 -10.65 10.73
CA SER A 315 16.85 -10.96 11.22
C SER A 315 17.87 -10.17 10.41
N VAL A 316 18.83 -9.56 11.10
CA VAL A 316 19.89 -8.73 10.51
C VAL A 316 21.20 -9.49 10.56
N PHE A 317 21.82 -9.65 9.39
CA PHE A 317 23.12 -10.31 9.23
C PHE A 317 24.13 -9.33 8.63
N LEU A 318 25.34 -9.33 9.14
CA LEU A 318 26.49 -8.63 8.57
C LEU A 318 27.61 -9.62 8.27
N ASN A 319 28.09 -9.67 7.04
CA ASN A 319 29.17 -10.55 6.60
C ASN A 319 28.93 -12.02 7.02
N GLY A 320 27.69 -12.51 6.83
CA GLY A 320 27.28 -13.87 7.15
C GLY A 320 27.08 -14.18 8.64
N ARG A 321 27.11 -13.18 9.53
CA ARG A 321 26.89 -13.37 10.97
C ARG A 321 25.60 -12.68 11.40
N ILE A 322 24.73 -13.38 12.15
CA ILE A 322 23.54 -12.76 12.73
C ILE A 322 23.96 -11.75 13.80
N LEU A 323 23.42 -10.56 13.72
CA LEU A 323 23.63 -9.49 14.70
C LEU A 323 22.45 -9.31 15.62
N TRP A 324 21.25 -9.44 15.07
CA TRP A 324 20.04 -9.10 15.82
C TRP A 324 18.79 -9.69 15.14
N ARG A 325 17.75 -9.88 15.94
CA ARG A 325 16.43 -10.25 15.49
C ARG A 325 15.39 -9.36 16.15
N GLY A 326 14.41 -8.92 15.40
CA GLY A 326 13.31 -8.08 15.88
C GLY A 326 11.97 -8.51 15.38
N ARG A 327 10.92 -8.12 16.13
CA ARG A 327 9.52 -8.29 15.77
C ARG A 327 8.79 -6.97 15.95
N SER A 328 8.07 -6.54 14.91
CA SER A 328 7.31 -5.30 14.84
C SER A 328 5.84 -5.56 14.43
N ALA A 329 5.32 -6.75 14.68
CA ALA A 329 3.94 -7.10 14.40
C ALA A 329 2.96 -6.31 15.27
N GLN A 330 1.77 -6.06 14.74
CA GLN A 330 0.69 -5.39 15.50
C GLN A 330 0.41 -6.10 16.82
N ASN A 331 0.23 -5.33 17.91
CA ASN A 331 -0.01 -5.77 19.29
C ASN A 331 1.12 -6.61 19.90
N PHE A 332 2.29 -6.72 19.25
CA PHE A 332 3.38 -7.54 19.77
C PHE A 332 4.14 -6.85 20.90
N ARG A 333 4.50 -5.58 20.74
CA ARG A 333 5.31 -4.83 21.74
C ARG A 333 4.46 -4.38 22.93
N ASP A 334 3.22 -3.99 22.66
CA ASP A 334 2.18 -3.65 23.63
C ASP A 334 0.80 -3.72 22.92
N PRO A 335 -0.31 -3.73 23.69
CA PRO A 335 -1.67 -3.85 23.12
C PRO A 335 -2.08 -2.71 22.18
N ALA A 336 -1.44 -1.54 22.26
CA ALA A 336 -1.72 -0.38 21.40
C ALA A 336 -0.76 -0.26 20.22
N PHE A 337 0.29 -1.06 20.18
CA PHE A 337 1.31 -1.03 19.13
C PHE A 337 0.73 -1.46 17.78
N LEU A 338 0.77 -0.57 16.81
CA LEU A 338 0.18 -0.82 15.48
C LEU A 338 1.13 -1.51 14.50
N GLY A 339 2.42 -1.60 14.80
CA GLY A 339 3.42 -2.15 13.88
C GLY A 339 3.74 -1.22 12.70
N ILE A 340 3.48 0.08 12.84
CA ILE A 340 3.81 1.05 11.78
C ILE A 340 5.30 1.03 11.52
N VAL A 341 5.67 0.93 10.25
CA VAL A 341 7.07 0.93 9.82
C VAL A 341 7.63 2.34 9.90
N ASP A 342 8.55 2.52 10.83
CA ASP A 342 9.31 3.75 11.01
C ASP A 342 10.79 3.41 11.17
N VAL A 343 11.67 4.18 10.55
CA VAL A 343 13.11 3.98 10.61
C VAL A 343 13.68 4.08 12.03
N GLU A 344 12.97 4.74 12.93
CA GLU A 344 13.36 4.87 14.34
C GLU A 344 12.83 3.73 15.24
N ASN A 345 12.12 2.74 14.69
CA ASN A 345 11.56 1.63 15.48
C ASN A 345 12.62 0.82 16.20
N ASP A 346 13.73 0.56 15.54
CA ASP A 346 14.83 -0.23 16.09
C ASP A 346 16.20 0.23 15.53
N ALA A 347 17.28 -0.22 16.18
CA ALA A 347 18.62 0.06 15.71
C ALA A 347 19.59 -1.07 16.03
N VAL A 348 20.55 -1.28 15.13
CA VAL A 348 21.61 -2.27 15.24
C VAL A 348 22.97 -1.61 14.97
N TRP A 349 24.00 -1.96 15.74
CA TRP A 349 25.36 -1.48 15.49
C TRP A 349 26.08 -2.42 14.53
N LEU A 350 26.55 -1.86 13.41
CA LEU A 350 27.31 -2.58 12.39
C LEU A 350 28.81 -2.36 12.58
N ALA A 351 29.55 -3.40 12.95
CA ALA A 351 31.03 -3.38 12.96
C ALA A 351 31.54 -3.63 11.52
N LEU A 352 31.62 -2.57 10.73
CA LEU A 352 32.06 -2.61 9.35
C LEU A 352 33.57 -2.83 9.27
N LYS A 353 34.00 -3.65 8.31
CA LYS A 353 35.41 -3.83 7.96
C LYS A 353 35.74 -2.92 6.77
N LYS A 354 37.00 -2.50 6.69
CA LYS A 354 37.50 -1.80 5.52
C LYS A 354 37.20 -2.58 4.25
N GLY A 355 36.63 -1.90 3.26
CA GLY A 355 36.20 -2.47 1.99
C GLY A 355 34.74 -2.87 2.03
N ARG A 356 34.40 -3.91 1.28
CA ARG A 356 33.02 -4.35 1.03
C ARG A 356 32.45 -5.13 2.23
N ASN A 357 31.32 -4.69 2.74
CA ASN A 357 30.52 -5.39 3.74
C ASN A 357 29.17 -5.78 3.13
N GLU A 358 28.69 -6.96 3.47
CA GLU A 358 27.41 -7.46 3.01
C GLU A 358 26.40 -7.42 4.16
N LEU A 359 25.37 -6.60 4.00
CA LEU A 359 24.21 -6.54 4.89
C LEU A 359 23.11 -7.40 4.28
N VAL A 360 22.59 -8.37 5.03
CA VAL A 360 21.45 -9.18 4.62
C VAL A 360 20.38 -9.10 5.70
N LEU A 361 19.15 -8.83 5.28
CA LEU A 361 17.95 -8.90 6.09
C LEU A 361 17.16 -10.14 5.68
N ALA A 362 16.72 -10.95 6.63
CA ALA A 362 15.70 -11.95 6.41
C ALA A 362 14.38 -11.40 6.93
N LEU A 363 13.38 -11.23 6.07
CA LEU A 363 12.13 -10.53 6.35
C LEU A 363 10.93 -11.43 6.13
N SER A 364 10.02 -11.47 7.08
CA SER A 364 8.75 -12.19 6.99
C SER A 364 7.59 -11.31 7.43
N GLU A 365 6.44 -11.44 6.76
CA GLU A 365 5.21 -10.68 7.04
C GLU A 365 4.16 -11.56 7.70
N LEU A 366 3.47 -10.99 8.68
CA LEU A 366 2.26 -11.55 9.31
C LEU A 366 0.98 -10.85 8.86
N GLY A 367 1.08 -9.61 8.38
CA GLY A 367 -0.03 -8.82 7.86
C GLY A 367 0.20 -7.32 7.98
N GLY A 368 -0.51 -6.53 7.17
CA GLY A 368 -0.43 -5.06 7.21
C GLY A 368 0.55 -4.45 6.22
N GLY A 369 1.30 -5.27 5.50
CA GLY A 369 2.20 -4.88 4.43
C GLY A 369 3.63 -5.35 4.64
N TRP A 370 4.24 -5.84 3.57
CA TRP A 370 5.60 -6.37 3.59
C TRP A 370 6.59 -5.35 3.09
N GLY A 371 7.38 -4.82 3.98
CA GLY A 371 8.36 -3.80 3.62
C GLY A 371 9.29 -3.42 4.76
N PHE A 372 10.28 -2.60 4.44
CA PHE A 372 11.26 -2.11 5.40
C PHE A 372 11.92 -0.82 4.94
N VAL A 373 12.53 -0.11 5.87
CA VAL A 373 13.37 1.06 5.66
C VAL A 373 14.65 0.94 6.49
N CYS A 374 15.80 1.31 5.91
CA CYS A 374 17.09 1.30 6.61
C CYS A 374 17.83 2.62 6.40
N ARG A 375 18.38 3.17 7.48
CA ARG A 375 19.23 4.36 7.44
C ARG A 375 20.53 4.13 8.20
N LEU A 376 21.65 4.32 7.50
CA LEU A 376 22.98 4.23 8.07
C LEU A 376 23.39 5.58 8.65
N GLY A 377 23.60 5.62 9.96
CA GLY A 377 24.06 6.81 10.67
C GLY A 377 25.56 7.08 10.46
N ASP A 378 26.06 8.12 11.08
CA ASP A 378 27.50 8.44 11.05
C ASP A 378 28.34 7.39 11.79
N ALA A 379 29.62 7.33 11.44
CA ALA A 379 30.57 6.49 12.15
C ALA A 379 30.72 6.97 13.60
N VAL A 380 30.73 6.02 14.52
CA VAL A 380 31.03 6.31 15.93
C VAL A 380 32.54 6.23 16.13
N PRO A 381 33.14 7.17 16.90
CA PRO A 381 34.57 7.20 17.18
C PRO A 381 35.07 5.93 17.83
#